data_4ff9216b3c6c176891f11f95a26bb49e
#
_entry.id   4ff9216b3c6c176891f11f95a26bb49e
#
_cell.length_a   1.000
_cell.length_b   1.000
_cell.length_c   1.000
_cell.angle_alpha   90.00
_cell.angle_beta   90.00
_cell.angle_gamma   90.00
#
_symmetry.space_group_name_H-M   'P 1'
#
loop_
_entity.id
_entity.type
_entity.pdbx_description
1 polymer ?
#
loop_
_entity_poly.entity_id
_entity_poly.type
_entity_poly.pdbx_seq_one_letter_code
_entity_poly.pdbx_strand_id
1 'polypeptide(L)'
;LDVYPLTEELPVRIELWGDEVDSIRTFDPETQRSIEKLDEVEVFPATEFPEEEEKRVSFLDYFEKENTILFLDEPVRLKEKGEGVEEEFLEAQKRRAQSGYELADSEAVLFTTQEIMRKMNEYSSVGFQALDMRCPGLNIRASYNLQTKNVDPYNRSFELLTQDLKK
;
A
#
# COMPACT_ATOMS: atom_id res chain seq x y z
N LEU A 1 25.53 -0.11 -0.03
CA LEU A 1 24.29 0.18 0.65
C LEU A 1 24.22 1.68 0.93
N ASP A 2 23.21 2.35 0.39
CA ASP A 2 23.01 3.78 0.62
C ASP A 2 21.91 3.96 1.66
N VAL A 3 22.17 4.76 2.68
CA VAL A 3 21.26 5.06 3.78
C VAL A 3 21.07 6.58 3.84
N TYR A 4 19.83 7.00 4.03
CA TYR A 4 19.45 8.40 4.23
C TYR A 4 18.94 8.56 5.67
N PRO A 5 19.86 8.80 6.64
CA PRO A 5 19.47 8.95 8.03
C PRO A 5 18.60 10.20 8.20
N LEU A 6 17.55 10.12 9.00
CA LEU A 6 16.67 11.26 9.26
C LEU A 6 17.33 12.38 10.10
N THR A 7 18.43 12.03 10.77
CA THR A 7 19.19 12.93 11.65
C THR A 7 20.36 13.64 10.96
N GLU A 8 20.69 13.24 9.72
CA GLU A 8 21.85 13.75 9.00
C GLU A 8 21.44 14.55 7.77
N GLU A 9 22.23 15.57 7.42
CA GLU A 9 21.98 16.37 6.22
C GLU A 9 22.38 15.67 4.94
N LEU A 10 23.33 14.73 5.02
CA LEU A 10 23.89 14.02 3.87
C LEU A 10 23.62 12.51 3.97
N PRO A 11 23.34 11.86 2.85
CA PRO A 11 23.24 10.41 2.81
C PRO A 11 24.59 9.74 3.02
N VAL A 12 24.56 8.53 3.56
CA VAL A 12 25.73 7.72 3.88
C VAL A 12 25.77 6.48 2.97
N ARG A 13 26.94 6.23 2.41
CA ARG A 13 27.24 5.00 1.64
C ARG A 13 28.10 4.08 2.46
N ILE A 14 27.61 2.86 2.68
CA ILE A 14 28.31 1.77 3.36
C ILE A 14 28.73 0.75 2.28
N GLU A 15 30.02 0.55 2.11
CA GLU A 15 30.58 -0.47 1.23
C GLU A 15 30.94 -1.71 2.05
N LEU A 16 30.56 -2.86 1.52
CA LEU A 16 30.79 -4.15 2.14
C LEU A 16 31.73 -4.98 1.28
N TRP A 17 32.65 -5.68 1.93
CA TRP A 17 33.47 -6.73 1.32
C TRP A 17 33.06 -8.07 1.94
N GLY A 18 32.21 -8.82 1.26
CA GLY A 18 31.55 -9.97 1.86
C GLY A 18 30.64 -9.51 3.00
N ASP A 19 30.89 -10.00 4.21
CA ASP A 19 30.15 -9.69 5.43
C ASP A 19 30.82 -8.59 6.28
N GLU A 20 31.93 -8.02 5.82
CA GLU A 20 32.68 -6.99 6.53
C GLU A 20 32.44 -5.60 5.92
N VAL A 21 32.38 -4.57 6.76
CA VAL A 21 32.31 -3.17 6.32
C VAL A 21 33.69 -2.73 5.84
N ASP A 22 33.80 -2.43 4.55
CA ASP A 22 35.06 -1.91 3.95
C ASP A 22 35.20 -0.41 4.15
N SER A 23 34.15 0.35 3.92
CA SER A 23 34.15 1.80 4.11
C SER A 23 32.76 2.37 4.38
N ILE A 24 32.75 3.46 5.16
CA ILE A 24 31.57 4.29 5.41
C ILE A 24 31.93 5.72 4.96
N ARG A 25 31.03 6.35 4.18
CA ARG A 25 31.28 7.72 3.69
C ARG A 25 29.97 8.47 3.43
N THR A 26 29.99 9.78 3.64
CA THR A 26 28.94 10.66 3.12
C THR A 26 29.12 10.86 1.63
N PHE A 27 28.03 11.11 0.90
CA PHE A 27 28.09 11.40 -0.52
C PHE A 27 27.04 12.43 -0.93
N ASP A 28 27.31 13.11 -2.02
CA ASP A 28 26.39 14.04 -2.65
C ASP A 28 25.37 13.26 -3.50
N PRO A 29 24.05 13.38 -3.21
CA PRO A 29 23.04 12.60 -3.92
C PRO A 29 22.88 12.95 -5.40
N GLU A 30 23.25 14.19 -5.81
CA GLU A 30 23.15 14.65 -7.21
C GLU A 30 24.34 14.17 -8.03
N THR A 31 25.54 14.35 -7.52
CA THR A 31 26.79 14.01 -8.24
C THR A 31 27.31 12.61 -7.98
N GLN A 32 26.76 11.93 -6.97
CA GLN A 32 27.17 10.60 -6.48
C GLN A 32 28.62 10.52 -6.00
N ARG A 33 29.25 11.68 -5.75
CA ARG A 33 30.64 11.76 -5.28
C ARG A 33 30.71 11.69 -3.76
N SER A 34 31.70 10.95 -3.28
CA SER A 34 32.01 10.92 -1.84
C SER A 34 32.47 12.29 -1.38
N ILE A 35 32.02 12.70 -0.19
CA ILE A 35 32.36 13.96 0.46
C ILE A 35 33.35 13.70 1.58
N GLU A 36 32.98 12.84 2.54
CA GLU A 36 33.77 12.56 3.72
C GLU A 36 33.75 11.07 4.06
N LYS A 37 34.87 10.57 4.59
CA LYS A 37 34.96 9.20 5.13
C LYS A 37 34.64 9.25 6.62
N LEU A 38 33.77 8.34 7.06
CA LEU A 38 33.36 8.18 8.43
C LEU A 38 33.94 6.90 9.02
N ASP A 39 34.25 6.91 10.30
CA ASP A 39 34.68 5.73 11.05
C ASP A 39 33.44 4.93 11.54
N GLU A 40 32.36 5.63 11.84
CA GLU A 40 31.09 5.05 12.30
C GLU A 40 29.88 5.88 11.83
N VAL A 41 28.73 5.28 11.80
CA VAL A 41 27.45 5.96 11.58
C VAL A 41 26.36 5.31 12.44
N GLU A 42 25.59 6.14 13.12
CA GLU A 42 24.37 5.70 13.81
C GLU A 42 23.18 5.80 12.87
N VAL A 43 22.51 4.67 12.64
CA VAL A 43 21.29 4.63 11.86
C VAL A 43 20.14 4.29 12.81
N PHE A 44 19.35 5.30 13.12
CA PHE A 44 18.13 5.09 13.89
C PHE A 44 17.09 4.44 12.99
N PRO A 45 16.46 3.34 13.42
CA PRO A 45 15.35 2.79 12.69
C PRO A 45 14.23 3.82 12.62
N ALA A 46 13.65 3.99 11.44
CA ALA A 46 12.38 4.71 11.31
C ALA A 46 11.32 3.83 11.98
N THR A 47 11.10 4.03 13.27
CA THR A 47 10.07 3.32 14.00
C THR A 47 8.75 4.02 13.77
N GLU A 48 7.90 3.39 12.99
CA GLU A 48 6.46 3.70 12.92
C GLU A 48 5.68 2.98 14.03
N PHE A 49 6.38 2.43 15.03
CA PHE A 49 5.70 1.78 16.12
C PHE A 49 5.12 2.83 17.06
N PRO A 50 3.80 2.88 17.20
CA PRO A 50 3.18 3.74 18.19
C PRO A 50 3.72 3.37 19.58
N GLU A 51 4.00 4.38 20.42
CA GLU A 51 4.23 4.16 21.84
C GLU A 51 3.03 3.37 22.42
N GLU A 52 3.24 2.58 23.45
CA GLU A 52 2.31 1.52 23.97
C GLU A 52 0.84 1.93 24.18
N GLU A 53 0.48 3.21 24.03
CA GLU A 53 -0.88 3.72 24.18
C GLU A 53 -1.55 4.17 22.88
N GLU A 54 -0.86 4.22 21.74
CA GLU A 54 -1.46 4.67 20.49
C GLU A 54 -2.28 3.57 19.82
N LYS A 55 -3.57 3.82 19.73
CA LYS A 55 -4.48 2.89 19.06
C LYS A 55 -4.24 2.90 17.56
N ARG A 56 -3.92 1.75 16.99
CA ARG A 56 -3.83 1.55 15.55
C ARG A 56 -5.12 1.98 14.85
N VAL A 57 -4.99 2.81 13.83
CA VAL A 57 -6.10 3.28 12.99
C VAL A 57 -5.87 2.86 11.54
N SER A 58 -6.95 2.58 10.83
CA SER A 58 -6.88 2.33 9.38
C SER A 58 -7.02 3.64 8.61
N PHE A 59 -6.63 3.62 7.33
CA PHE A 59 -6.86 4.77 6.44
C PHE A 59 -8.33 5.19 6.39
N LEU A 60 -9.26 4.26 6.52
CA LEU A 60 -10.68 4.55 6.55
C LEU A 60 -11.11 5.39 7.77
N ASP A 61 -10.40 5.27 8.88
CA ASP A 61 -10.74 6.00 10.11
C ASP A 61 -10.51 7.51 10.03
N TYR A 62 -9.82 7.99 8.99
CA TYR A 62 -9.64 9.43 8.71
C TYR A 62 -10.87 10.07 8.05
N PHE A 63 -11.88 9.30 7.65
CA PHE A 63 -13.04 9.80 6.94
C PHE A 63 -14.31 9.65 7.77
N GLU A 64 -15.14 10.68 7.76
CA GLU A 64 -16.46 10.65 8.42
C GLU A 64 -17.40 9.74 7.62
N LYS A 65 -17.98 8.74 8.30
CA LYS A 65 -18.81 7.70 7.67
C LYS A 65 -20.05 8.24 6.99
N GLU A 66 -20.67 9.24 7.58
CA GLU A 66 -21.90 9.86 7.10
C GLU A 66 -21.71 10.69 5.84
N ASN A 67 -20.50 11.24 5.67
CA ASN A 67 -20.14 12.16 4.57
C ASN A 67 -19.26 11.52 3.50
N THR A 68 -19.00 10.22 3.61
CA THR A 68 -18.08 9.52 2.71
C THR A 68 -18.78 8.43 1.93
N ILE A 69 -18.50 8.37 0.64
CA ILE A 69 -18.91 7.27 -0.24
C ILE A 69 -17.65 6.57 -0.77
N LEU A 70 -17.58 5.28 -0.54
CA LEU A 70 -16.50 4.45 -1.07
C LEU A 70 -16.84 3.97 -2.48
N PHE A 71 -15.95 4.17 -3.43
CA PHE A 71 -16.03 3.59 -4.76
C PHE A 71 -15.05 2.41 -4.84
N LEU A 72 -15.58 1.21 -5.00
CA LEU A 72 -14.82 -0.03 -4.98
C LEU A 72 -14.75 -0.60 -6.40
N ASP A 73 -13.57 -0.57 -7.00
CA ASP A 73 -13.33 -1.20 -8.29
C ASP A 73 -12.97 -2.67 -8.10
N GLU A 74 -13.70 -3.58 -8.75
CA GLU A 74 -13.52 -5.03 -8.66
C GLU A 74 -13.41 -5.55 -7.21
N PRO A 75 -14.47 -5.42 -6.37
CA PRO A 75 -14.40 -5.72 -4.93
C PRO A 75 -13.88 -7.13 -4.61
N VAL A 76 -14.15 -8.12 -5.48
CA VAL A 76 -13.65 -9.48 -5.30
C VAL A 76 -12.12 -9.52 -5.39
N ARG A 77 -11.56 -8.84 -6.39
CA ARG A 77 -10.09 -8.75 -6.55
C ARG A 77 -9.43 -7.97 -5.43
N LEU A 78 -10.10 -6.93 -4.92
CA LEU A 78 -9.64 -6.19 -3.76
C LEU A 78 -9.49 -7.12 -2.55
N LYS A 79 -10.50 -7.95 -2.29
CA LYS A 79 -10.47 -8.95 -1.23
C LYS A 79 -9.35 -9.98 -1.43
N GLU A 80 -9.25 -10.59 -2.61
CA GLU A 80 -8.21 -11.56 -2.94
C GLU A 80 -6.80 -10.97 -2.76
N LYS A 81 -6.60 -9.70 -3.16
CA LYS A 81 -5.33 -9.01 -2.97
C LYS A 81 -5.01 -8.79 -1.49
N GLY A 82 -6.02 -8.43 -0.69
CA GLY A 82 -5.86 -8.29 0.77
C GLY A 82 -5.45 -9.62 1.41
N GLU A 83 -6.14 -10.72 1.10
CA GLU A 83 -5.81 -12.06 1.61
C GLU A 83 -4.37 -12.48 1.21
N GLY A 84 -3.95 -12.17 -0.03
CA GLY A 84 -2.58 -12.41 -0.48
C GLY A 84 -1.54 -11.63 0.33
N VAL A 85 -1.80 -10.36 0.67
CA VAL A 85 -0.91 -9.55 1.52
C VAL A 85 -0.82 -10.13 2.93
N GLU A 86 -1.91 -10.60 3.50
CA GLU A 86 -1.90 -11.29 4.82
C GLU A 86 -1.03 -12.55 4.78
N GLU A 87 -1.17 -13.36 3.74
CA GLU A 87 -0.40 -14.59 3.58
C GLU A 87 1.10 -14.29 3.45
N GLU A 88 1.46 -13.34 2.59
CA GLU A 88 2.85 -12.89 2.41
C GLU A 88 3.46 -12.37 3.72
N PHE A 89 2.68 -11.61 4.50
CA PHE A 89 3.12 -11.09 5.79
C PHE A 89 3.37 -12.22 6.81
N LEU A 90 2.43 -13.17 6.93
CA LEU A 90 2.56 -14.31 7.84
C LEU A 90 3.76 -15.21 7.46
N GLU A 91 3.99 -15.41 6.17
CA GLU A 91 5.17 -16.13 5.70
C GLU A 91 6.49 -15.39 6.01
N ALA A 92 6.50 -14.07 5.84
CA ALA A 92 7.65 -13.25 6.20
C ALA A 92 7.94 -13.32 7.69
N GLN A 93 6.91 -13.28 8.53
CA GLN A 93 7.05 -13.47 9.99
C GLN A 93 7.62 -14.85 10.34
N LYS A 94 7.10 -15.92 9.73
CA LYS A 94 7.63 -17.28 9.96
C LYS A 94 9.12 -17.37 9.62
N ARG A 95 9.54 -16.79 8.48
CA ARG A 95 10.97 -16.75 8.09
C ARG A 95 11.82 -16.00 9.12
N ARG A 96 11.34 -14.86 9.61
CA ARG A 96 12.02 -14.08 10.67
C ARG A 96 12.17 -14.86 11.97
N ALA A 97 11.09 -15.52 12.41
CA ALA A 97 11.12 -16.37 13.60
C ALA A 97 12.15 -17.50 13.49
N GLN A 98 12.21 -18.16 12.33
CA GLN A 98 13.19 -19.21 12.06
C GLN A 98 14.64 -18.72 12.09
N SER A 99 14.84 -17.44 11.76
CA SER A 99 16.14 -16.76 11.81
C SER A 99 16.49 -16.18 13.19
N GLY A 100 15.65 -16.40 14.21
CA GLY A 100 15.90 -15.99 15.60
C GLY A 100 15.57 -14.51 15.89
N TYR A 101 14.86 -13.82 14.99
CA TYR A 101 14.40 -12.46 15.25
C TYR A 101 13.13 -12.44 16.11
N GLU A 102 13.03 -11.48 17.02
CA GLU A 102 11.77 -11.20 17.72
C GLU A 102 10.69 -10.80 16.71
N LEU A 103 9.50 -11.36 16.89
CA LEU A 103 8.35 -11.04 16.04
C LEU A 103 7.60 -9.87 16.65
N ALA A 104 7.29 -8.89 15.80
CA ALA A 104 6.28 -7.91 16.17
C ALA A 104 4.91 -8.61 16.28
N ASP A 105 4.07 -8.13 17.19
CA ASP A 105 2.69 -8.60 17.27
C ASP A 105 1.99 -8.32 15.93
N SER A 106 1.51 -9.38 15.28
CA SER A 106 0.85 -9.28 13.99
C SER A 106 -0.40 -8.39 14.05
N GLU A 107 -1.12 -8.43 15.19
CA GLU A 107 -2.29 -7.59 15.40
C GLU A 107 -1.93 -6.11 15.54
N ALA A 108 -0.71 -5.79 15.96
CA ALA A 108 -0.24 -4.41 16.05
C ALA A 108 0.19 -3.82 14.69
N VAL A 109 0.52 -4.66 13.70
CA VAL A 109 1.13 -4.21 12.44
C VAL A 109 0.16 -4.23 11.26
N LEU A 110 -0.71 -5.23 11.18
CA LEU A 110 -1.57 -5.45 10.02
C LEU A 110 -3.04 -5.54 10.42
N PHE A 111 -3.91 -4.82 9.70
CA PHE A 111 -5.34 -5.11 9.70
C PHE A 111 -5.62 -6.29 8.80
N THR A 112 -6.40 -7.25 9.27
CA THR A 112 -6.85 -8.36 8.43
C THR A 112 -7.82 -7.87 7.34
N THR A 113 -7.86 -8.59 6.23
CA THR A 113 -8.82 -8.32 5.15
C THR A 113 -10.25 -8.33 5.67
N GLN A 114 -10.56 -9.24 6.60
CA GLN A 114 -11.88 -9.31 7.22
C GLN A 114 -12.21 -8.06 8.03
N GLU A 115 -11.26 -7.53 8.82
CA GLU A 115 -11.46 -6.28 9.56
C GLU A 115 -11.69 -5.10 8.63
N ILE A 116 -10.91 -4.98 7.56
CA ILE A 116 -11.09 -3.91 6.57
C ILE A 116 -12.44 -4.02 5.86
N MET A 117 -12.84 -5.23 5.43
CA MET A 117 -14.17 -5.44 4.82
C MET A 117 -15.32 -5.08 5.77
N ARG A 118 -15.18 -5.41 7.07
CA ARG A 118 -16.14 -4.99 8.08
C ARG A 118 -16.22 -3.47 8.20
N LYS A 119 -15.07 -2.79 8.25
CA LYS A 119 -15.02 -1.31 8.29
C LYS A 119 -15.65 -0.70 7.04
N MET A 120 -15.39 -1.24 5.84
CA MET A 120 -15.99 -0.77 4.58
C MET A 120 -17.52 -0.85 4.62
N ASN A 121 -18.10 -1.86 5.28
CA ASN A 121 -19.55 -1.99 5.43
C ASN A 121 -20.19 -0.91 6.32
N GLU A 122 -19.41 -0.14 7.07
CA GLU A 122 -19.87 0.98 7.88
C GLU A 122 -20.08 2.25 7.05
N TYR A 123 -19.59 2.28 5.81
CA TYR A 123 -19.71 3.39 4.87
C TYR A 123 -20.75 3.10 3.79
N SER A 124 -21.28 4.17 3.20
CA SER A 124 -21.99 4.05 1.92
C SER A 124 -20.98 3.68 0.84
N SER A 125 -21.29 2.66 0.02
CA SER A 125 -20.35 2.21 -1.00
C SER A 125 -21.04 1.89 -2.32
N VAL A 126 -20.28 2.05 -3.41
CA VAL A 126 -20.66 1.67 -4.78
C VAL A 126 -19.56 0.79 -5.33
N GLY A 127 -19.89 -0.47 -5.64
CA GLY A 127 -18.95 -1.41 -6.28
C GLY A 127 -19.16 -1.44 -7.78
N PHE A 128 -18.06 -1.46 -8.53
CA PHE A 128 -18.03 -1.68 -9.97
C PHE A 128 -17.29 -2.99 -10.25
N GLN A 129 -17.84 -3.80 -11.14
CA GLN A 129 -17.19 -5.05 -11.52
C GLN A 129 -17.60 -5.46 -12.95
N ALA A 130 -16.68 -6.07 -13.66
CA ALA A 130 -16.92 -6.52 -15.03
C ALA A 130 -17.78 -7.80 -15.09
N LEU A 131 -17.66 -8.65 -14.08
CA LEU A 131 -18.39 -9.91 -13.96
C LEU A 131 -19.36 -9.83 -12.79
N ASP A 132 -20.55 -10.38 -12.95
CA ASP A 132 -21.54 -10.49 -11.86
C ASP A 132 -21.07 -11.53 -10.83
N MET A 133 -20.21 -11.09 -9.93
CA MET A 133 -19.64 -11.90 -8.87
C MET A 133 -20.01 -11.29 -7.51
N ARG A 134 -20.45 -12.15 -6.59
CA ARG A 134 -20.71 -11.71 -5.23
C ARG A 134 -19.40 -11.64 -4.44
N CYS A 135 -19.09 -10.49 -3.85
CA CYS A 135 -17.96 -10.35 -2.95
C CYS A 135 -18.35 -10.76 -1.51
N PRO A 136 -17.85 -11.91 -1.00
CA PRO A 136 -18.12 -12.31 0.38
C PRO A 136 -17.50 -11.33 1.36
N GLY A 137 -18.29 -10.87 2.32
CA GLY A 137 -17.85 -9.89 3.33
C GLY A 137 -18.34 -8.47 3.08
N LEU A 138 -18.86 -8.16 1.88
CA LEU A 138 -19.54 -6.89 1.60
C LEU A 138 -21.07 -7.04 1.63
N ASN A 139 -21.73 -6.08 2.25
CA ASN A 139 -23.20 -6.00 2.35
C ASN A 139 -23.76 -5.31 1.11
N ILE A 140 -24.21 -6.10 0.12
CA ILE A 140 -24.80 -5.57 -1.12
C ILE A 140 -26.30 -5.40 -0.90
N ARG A 141 -26.80 -4.15 -1.02
CA ARG A 141 -28.22 -3.81 -0.90
C ARG A 141 -28.95 -3.90 -2.23
N ALA A 142 -28.29 -3.53 -3.32
CA ALA A 142 -28.85 -3.58 -4.67
C ALA A 142 -27.74 -3.85 -5.69
N SER A 143 -28.08 -4.54 -6.78
CA SER A 143 -27.19 -4.78 -7.90
C SER A 143 -27.89 -4.38 -9.19
N TYR A 144 -27.16 -3.71 -10.09
CA TYR A 144 -27.67 -3.26 -11.38
C TYR A 144 -26.71 -3.74 -12.47
N ASN A 145 -27.27 -4.36 -13.50
CA ASN A 145 -26.49 -4.75 -14.68
C ASN A 145 -26.59 -3.64 -15.73
N LEU A 146 -25.46 -3.03 -16.03
CA LEU A 146 -25.33 -1.99 -17.04
C LEU A 146 -24.78 -2.63 -18.32
N GLN A 147 -25.61 -2.65 -19.37
CA GLN A 147 -25.14 -3.08 -20.70
C GLN A 147 -24.32 -1.94 -21.32
N THR A 148 -23.02 -2.13 -21.35
CA THR A 148 -22.10 -1.19 -22.00
C THR A 148 -21.63 -1.76 -23.34
N LYS A 149 -21.43 -0.90 -24.32
CA LYS A 149 -20.78 -1.23 -25.58
C LYS A 149 -19.48 -0.47 -25.70
N ASN A 150 -18.47 -1.14 -26.21
CA ASN A 150 -17.26 -0.42 -26.60
C ASN A 150 -17.61 0.58 -27.68
N VAL A 151 -17.14 1.79 -27.51
CA VAL A 151 -17.27 2.86 -28.50
C VAL A 151 -16.06 2.77 -29.42
N ASP A 152 -16.31 2.76 -30.73
CA ASP A 152 -15.23 2.80 -31.71
C ASP A 152 -14.39 4.08 -31.51
N PRO A 153 -13.05 4.01 -31.65
CA PRO A 153 -12.20 5.17 -31.44
C PRO A 153 -12.56 6.25 -32.47
N TYR A 154 -12.92 7.41 -31.97
CA TYR A 154 -13.33 8.54 -32.84
C TYR A 154 -12.19 9.12 -33.68
N ASN A 155 -10.95 8.67 -33.49
CA ASN A 155 -9.75 9.08 -34.25
C ASN A 155 -9.63 10.61 -34.47
N ARG A 156 -10.00 11.40 -33.45
CA ARG A 156 -10.10 12.86 -33.45
C ARG A 156 -11.22 13.43 -34.37
N SER A 157 -12.17 12.62 -34.82
CA SER A 157 -13.32 13.08 -35.58
C SER A 157 -14.45 13.54 -34.66
N PHE A 158 -14.64 14.83 -34.52
CA PHE A 158 -15.76 15.44 -33.80
C PHE A 158 -17.10 15.16 -34.46
N GLU A 159 -17.12 14.89 -35.76
CA GLU A 159 -18.34 14.54 -36.50
C GLU A 159 -18.89 13.17 -36.06
N LEU A 160 -18.03 12.17 -35.94
CA LEU A 160 -18.41 10.85 -35.45
C LEU A 160 -18.90 10.90 -34.00
N LEU A 161 -18.18 11.62 -33.14
CA LEU A 161 -18.59 11.84 -31.77
C LEU A 161 -19.97 12.50 -31.68
N THR A 162 -20.21 13.53 -32.49
CA THR A 162 -21.48 14.26 -32.48
C THR A 162 -22.64 13.40 -33.00
N GLN A 163 -22.39 12.49 -33.94
CA GLN A 163 -23.40 11.55 -34.44
C GLN A 163 -23.79 10.53 -33.38
N ASP A 164 -22.82 10.02 -32.61
CA ASP A 164 -23.07 9.05 -31.57
C ASP A 164 -23.77 9.65 -30.34
N LEU A 165 -23.45 10.88 -29.97
CA LEU A 165 -24.12 11.60 -28.90
C LEU A 165 -25.58 11.99 -29.21
N LYS A 166 -25.99 11.93 -30.47
CA LYS A 166 -27.37 12.22 -30.91
C LYS A 166 -28.26 10.97 -31.01
N LYS A 167 -27.70 9.78 -30.86
CA LYS A 167 -28.44 8.51 -30.82
C LYS A 167 -28.93 8.23 -29.39
#